data_0d7d5e84ccafcae80fa16c0abf816bf7
#
_entry.id   0d7d5e84ccafcae80fa16c0abf816bf7
#
_cell.length_a   1.000
_cell.length_b   1.000
_cell.length_c   1.000
_cell.angle_alpha   90.00
_cell.angle_beta   90.00
_cell.angle_gamma   90.00
#
_symmetry.space_group_name_H-M   'P 1'
#
loop_
_entity.id
_entity.type
_entity.pdbx_description
1 polymer ?
#
loop_
_entity_poly.entity_id
_entity_poly.type
_entity_poly.pdbx_seq_one_letter_code
_entity_poly.pdbx_strand_id
1 'polypeptide(L)'
;SDDAITLLVSKDSVSFYAFNKAGVTDYTILESKQLSKKYVKYSNPFPEELKNTELDVLSSVYSSDGSVYFLYPGGGILFKYLNGVFERIDESFAYRNQYSGHFFEYKKELYLLGGYGYWQSNSLLIKFNFELRNWELVPTSGQMPKLGVNAGSFVLDGNILTVFDFNQRVDDLDVKNNSLYSLDLDKMIWAREGLLNKMLFAENKKDFELVVEFEKSLLQKNLTDNDLRIITPKNNQIKFFKAEELHNINAKAIIVGDNVVYPVLSADREYETLTVKNLNENIVFLNDEPLSNDFNLFVNYFIYVGVFCGALILLTFIKFKKEKLVFFLSENSLSGLNKT
;
A
#
# COMPACT_ATOMS: atom_id res chain seq x y z
N SER A 1 -25.31 22.04 6.91
CA SER A 1 -26.43 21.21 6.46
C SER A 1 -26.12 19.76 6.81
N ASP A 2 -27.10 19.03 7.33
CA ASP A 2 -26.96 17.62 7.77
C ASP A 2 -26.66 16.62 6.62
N ASP A 3 -26.59 17.11 5.38
CA ASP A 3 -26.43 16.31 4.16
C ASP A 3 -25.01 16.31 3.57
N ALA A 4 -24.05 16.95 4.20
CA ALA A 4 -22.68 16.94 3.69
C ALA A 4 -22.07 15.54 3.82
N ILE A 5 -21.64 14.97 2.68
CA ILE A 5 -20.92 13.69 2.63
C ILE A 5 -19.50 13.94 3.12
N THR A 6 -19.19 13.40 4.30
CA THR A 6 -17.88 13.63 4.90
C THR A 6 -16.89 12.52 4.59
N LEU A 7 -17.33 11.26 4.56
CA LEU A 7 -16.42 10.13 4.33
C LEU A 7 -17.10 9.02 3.53
N LEU A 8 -16.42 8.55 2.49
CA LEU A 8 -16.84 7.40 1.68
C LEU A 8 -16.01 6.16 2.08
N VAL A 9 -16.67 5.01 2.16
CA VAL A 9 -16.03 3.73 2.45
C VAL A 9 -16.59 2.66 1.52
N SER A 10 -15.74 2.08 0.68
CA SER A 10 -16.11 0.96 -0.20
C SER A 10 -16.46 -0.28 0.63
N LYS A 11 -17.51 -1.01 0.25
CA LYS A 11 -17.94 -2.27 0.88
C LYS A 11 -17.54 -3.48 0.03
N ASP A 12 -17.93 -3.43 -1.23
CA ASP A 12 -17.73 -4.48 -2.22
C ASP A 12 -17.63 -3.88 -3.62
N SER A 13 -17.70 -4.69 -4.65
CA SER A 13 -17.57 -4.24 -6.04
C SER A 13 -18.74 -3.40 -6.58
N VAL A 14 -19.83 -3.27 -5.82
CA VAL A 14 -21.05 -2.56 -6.27
C VAL A 14 -21.65 -1.64 -5.22
N SER A 15 -21.16 -1.66 -3.96
CA SER A 15 -21.76 -0.88 -2.88
C SER A 15 -20.74 -0.17 -2.00
N PHE A 16 -21.18 0.92 -1.36
CA PHE A 16 -20.36 1.73 -0.48
C PHE A 16 -21.20 2.49 0.54
N TYR A 17 -20.55 2.92 1.61
CA TYR A 17 -21.15 3.81 2.61
C TYR A 17 -20.70 5.25 2.41
N ALA A 18 -21.65 6.19 2.65
CA ALA A 18 -21.35 7.60 2.86
C ALA A 18 -21.72 7.97 4.29
N PHE A 19 -20.74 8.33 5.08
CA PHE A 19 -20.89 8.68 6.48
C PHE A 19 -21.03 10.19 6.66
N ASN A 20 -21.91 10.59 7.57
CA ASN A 20 -21.94 11.91 8.18
C ASN A 20 -22.21 11.80 9.70
N LYS A 21 -22.22 12.91 10.43
CA LYS A 21 -22.45 12.87 11.90
C LYS A 21 -23.88 12.50 12.30
N ALA A 22 -24.85 12.55 11.39
CA ALA A 22 -26.25 12.23 11.65
C ALA A 22 -26.60 10.78 11.33
N GLY A 23 -25.85 10.13 10.43
CA GLY A 23 -26.12 8.76 10.00
C GLY A 23 -25.24 8.31 8.85
N VAL A 24 -25.67 7.24 8.23
CA VAL A 24 -24.97 6.59 7.11
C VAL A 24 -25.94 6.41 5.95
N THR A 25 -25.52 6.75 4.76
CA THR A 25 -26.24 6.36 3.54
C THR A 25 -25.53 5.17 2.91
N ASP A 26 -26.24 4.07 2.79
CA ASP A 26 -25.81 2.87 2.08
C ASP A 26 -26.20 3.02 0.61
N TYR A 27 -25.18 3.03 -0.26
CA TYR A 27 -25.35 3.17 -1.70
C TYR A 27 -25.05 1.86 -2.41
N THR A 28 -25.83 1.58 -3.46
CA THR A 28 -25.56 0.50 -4.42
C THR A 28 -25.54 1.08 -5.82
N ILE A 29 -24.51 0.80 -6.58
CA ILE A 29 -24.37 1.16 -8.00
C ILE A 29 -25.15 0.12 -8.81
N LEU A 30 -26.20 0.58 -9.50
CA LEU A 30 -27.01 -0.26 -10.38
C LEU A 30 -26.32 -0.44 -11.73
N GLU A 31 -26.74 -1.44 -12.51
CA GLU A 31 -26.26 -1.67 -13.89
C GLU A 31 -26.44 -0.44 -14.79
N SER A 32 -27.48 0.36 -14.55
CA SER A 32 -27.72 1.65 -15.21
C SER A 32 -26.75 2.76 -14.80
N LYS A 33 -25.77 2.49 -13.93
CA LYS A 33 -24.85 3.47 -13.27
C LYS A 33 -25.58 4.50 -12.39
N GLN A 34 -26.87 4.28 -12.12
CA GLN A 34 -27.61 5.04 -11.12
C GLN A 34 -27.32 4.54 -9.72
N LEU A 35 -27.49 5.41 -8.73
CA LEU A 35 -27.32 5.08 -7.32
C LEU A 35 -28.68 4.77 -6.68
N SER A 36 -28.82 3.55 -6.18
CA SER A 36 -29.84 3.24 -5.18
C SER A 36 -29.28 3.62 -3.80
N LYS A 37 -30.07 4.21 -2.94
CA LYS A 37 -29.63 4.67 -1.61
C LYS A 37 -30.60 4.31 -0.51
N LYS A 38 -30.05 3.97 0.66
CA LYS A 38 -30.82 3.74 1.89
C LYS A 38 -30.13 4.49 3.03
N TYR A 39 -30.83 5.48 3.59
CA TYR A 39 -30.32 6.20 4.76
C TYR A 39 -30.62 5.44 6.06
N VAL A 40 -29.65 5.37 6.94
CA VAL A 40 -29.73 4.75 8.25
C VAL A 40 -29.26 5.77 9.29
N LYS A 41 -30.17 6.25 10.12
CA LYS A 41 -29.85 7.10 11.27
C LYS A 41 -29.14 6.25 12.34
N TYR A 42 -28.18 6.83 13.05
CA TYR A 42 -27.56 6.13 14.18
C TYR A 42 -28.63 5.82 15.27
N SER A 43 -28.56 4.60 15.76
CA SER A 43 -29.47 4.10 16.82
C SER A 43 -28.98 4.46 18.23
N ASN A 44 -27.72 4.86 18.36
CA ASN A 44 -27.07 5.32 19.59
C ASN A 44 -26.58 6.77 19.43
N PRO A 45 -26.29 7.47 20.53
CA PRO A 45 -25.67 8.79 20.47
C PRO A 45 -24.32 8.72 19.72
N PHE A 46 -24.08 9.70 18.84
CA PHE A 46 -22.80 9.82 18.15
C PHE A 46 -21.68 10.08 19.16
N PRO A 47 -20.49 9.45 19.02
CA PRO A 47 -19.39 9.56 19.98
C PRO A 47 -18.98 11.00 20.25
N GLU A 48 -18.84 11.34 21.54
CA GLU A 48 -18.52 12.69 22.01
C GLU A 48 -17.18 13.18 21.45
N GLU A 49 -16.20 12.26 21.37
CA GLU A 49 -14.85 12.52 20.86
C GLU A 49 -14.83 13.01 19.41
N LEU A 50 -15.86 12.68 18.64
CA LEU A 50 -15.97 13.04 17.22
C LEU A 50 -16.86 14.25 16.97
N LYS A 51 -17.51 14.82 17.97
CA LYS A 51 -18.43 15.96 17.77
C LYS A 51 -17.76 17.14 17.06
N ASN A 52 -16.51 17.44 17.43
CA ASN A 52 -15.73 18.54 16.89
C ASN A 52 -14.66 18.10 15.87
N THR A 53 -14.70 16.82 15.44
CA THR A 53 -13.73 16.25 14.48
C THR A 53 -14.43 16.04 13.14
N GLU A 54 -13.82 16.46 12.05
CA GLU A 54 -14.30 16.10 10.71
C GLU A 54 -14.04 14.60 10.47
N LEU A 55 -15.04 13.91 9.87
CA LEU A 55 -14.94 12.46 9.68
C LEU A 55 -13.90 12.08 8.60
N ASP A 56 -13.61 12.96 7.67
CA ASP A 56 -12.64 12.75 6.59
C ASP A 56 -11.18 12.72 7.06
N VAL A 57 -10.90 13.13 8.30
CA VAL A 57 -9.56 12.97 8.89
C VAL A 57 -9.34 11.59 9.52
N LEU A 58 -10.38 10.76 9.63
CA LEU A 58 -10.29 9.41 10.18
C LEU A 58 -9.76 8.45 9.11
N SER A 59 -8.83 7.59 9.49
CA SER A 59 -8.52 6.42 8.67
C SER A 59 -9.63 5.38 8.84
N SER A 60 -10.07 4.75 7.75
CA SER A 60 -11.18 3.79 7.80
C SER A 60 -10.83 2.47 7.11
N VAL A 61 -11.40 1.38 7.63
CA VAL A 61 -11.29 0.04 7.07
C VAL A 61 -12.65 -0.63 7.10
N TYR A 62 -13.11 -1.15 5.96
CA TYR A 62 -14.25 -2.05 5.89
C TYR A 62 -13.77 -3.48 6.14
N SER A 63 -14.31 -4.09 7.18
CA SER A 63 -13.94 -5.44 7.60
C SER A 63 -14.81 -6.52 6.97
N SER A 64 -14.23 -7.70 6.82
CA SER A 64 -14.91 -8.89 6.33
C SER A 64 -16.09 -9.37 7.20
N ASP A 65 -16.24 -8.85 8.43
CA ASP A 65 -17.40 -9.08 9.30
C ASP A 65 -18.58 -8.14 9.02
N GLY A 66 -18.42 -7.22 8.06
CA GLY A 66 -19.41 -6.19 7.70
C GLY A 66 -19.32 -4.91 8.54
N SER A 67 -18.37 -4.84 9.46
CA SER A 67 -18.10 -3.64 10.25
C SER A 67 -17.25 -2.63 9.47
N VAL A 68 -17.40 -1.35 9.81
CA VAL A 68 -16.43 -0.32 9.43
C VAL A 68 -15.72 0.15 10.69
N TYR A 69 -14.41 0.10 10.67
CA TYR A 69 -13.57 0.61 11.74
C TYR A 69 -12.98 1.96 11.37
N PHE A 70 -12.91 2.87 12.34
CA PHE A 70 -12.39 4.21 12.17
C PHE A 70 -11.35 4.50 13.22
N LEU A 71 -10.15 4.86 12.77
CA LEU A 71 -9.04 5.20 13.63
C LEU A 71 -8.89 6.72 13.74
N TYR A 72 -8.80 7.22 14.96
CA TYR A 72 -8.55 8.63 15.24
C TYR A 72 -7.14 9.04 14.79
N PRO A 73 -6.94 10.26 14.28
CA PRO A 73 -5.64 10.73 13.83
C PRO A 73 -4.54 10.58 14.89
N GLY A 74 -3.41 10.01 14.48
CA GLY A 74 -2.28 9.74 15.38
C GLY A 74 -2.38 8.44 16.18
N GLY A 75 -3.47 7.67 16.00
CA GLY A 75 -3.66 6.35 16.60
C GLY A 75 -4.27 6.38 18.02
N GLY A 76 -4.57 5.21 18.53
CA GLY A 76 -5.13 4.94 19.86
C GLY A 76 -6.64 4.78 19.80
N ILE A 77 -7.39 5.87 19.68
CA ILE A 77 -8.87 5.83 19.75
C ILE A 77 -9.45 5.16 18.51
N LEU A 78 -10.27 4.14 18.72
CA LEU A 78 -10.87 3.32 17.67
C LEU A 78 -12.40 3.28 17.81
N PHE A 79 -13.07 3.52 16.69
CA PHE A 79 -14.52 3.44 16.60
C PHE A 79 -14.93 2.30 15.67
N LYS A 80 -16.14 1.80 15.86
CA LYS A 80 -16.78 0.78 15.03
C LYS A 80 -18.16 1.24 14.62
N TYR A 81 -18.47 1.05 13.34
CA TYR A 81 -19.83 1.11 12.85
C TYR A 81 -20.32 -0.27 12.43
N LEU A 82 -21.49 -0.67 12.90
CA LEU A 82 -22.19 -1.88 12.47
C LEU A 82 -23.71 -1.70 12.64
N ASN A 83 -24.47 -1.95 11.57
CA ASN A 83 -25.95 -2.01 11.63
C ASN A 83 -26.62 -0.80 12.30
N GLY A 84 -26.14 0.42 12.03
CA GLY A 84 -26.70 1.65 12.60
C GLY A 84 -26.13 2.05 13.97
N VAL A 85 -25.26 1.26 14.56
CA VAL A 85 -24.54 1.59 15.80
C VAL A 85 -23.16 2.12 15.44
N PHE A 86 -22.83 3.33 15.89
CA PHE A 86 -21.50 3.93 15.76
C PHE A 86 -20.95 4.20 17.16
N GLU A 87 -19.94 3.44 17.58
CA GLU A 87 -19.47 3.45 18.95
C GLU A 87 -17.95 3.42 19.06
N ARG A 88 -17.41 3.94 20.14
CA ARG A 88 -16.02 3.78 20.54
C ARG A 88 -15.83 2.39 21.15
N ILE A 89 -14.82 1.65 20.68
CA ILE A 89 -14.58 0.26 21.12
C ILE A 89 -13.28 0.07 21.90
N ASP A 90 -12.39 1.05 21.90
CA ASP A 90 -11.12 0.99 22.65
C ASP A 90 -11.25 1.59 24.05
N GLU A 91 -10.28 1.30 24.92
CA GLU A 91 -10.07 1.90 26.24
C GLU A 91 -8.76 2.74 26.27
N SER A 92 -8.21 3.02 25.10
CA SER A 92 -6.96 3.76 24.91
C SER A 92 -7.16 5.28 25.08
N PHE A 93 -6.11 6.00 24.83
CA PHE A 93 -6.11 7.45 24.63
C PHE A 93 -5.51 7.78 23.25
N ALA A 94 -5.67 9.01 22.79
CA ALA A 94 -5.05 9.46 21.54
C ALA A 94 -3.52 9.42 21.66
N TYR A 95 -2.88 8.49 20.95
CA TYR A 95 -1.43 8.27 21.04
C TYR A 95 -0.61 9.41 20.46
N ARG A 96 -1.10 10.06 19.40
CA ARG A 96 -0.47 11.19 18.72
C ARG A 96 0.96 10.91 18.22
N ASN A 97 1.27 9.66 17.94
CA ASN A 97 2.60 9.24 17.50
C ASN A 97 2.59 8.46 16.18
N GLN A 98 1.43 8.29 15.55
CA GLN A 98 1.28 7.57 14.28
C GLN A 98 0.37 8.32 13.29
N TYR A 99 0.51 9.67 13.22
CA TYR A 99 -0.14 10.46 12.16
C TYR A 99 0.32 9.98 10.79
N SER A 100 -0.60 9.90 9.84
CA SER A 100 -0.33 9.38 8.49
C SER A 100 0.28 7.97 8.47
N GLY A 101 0.05 7.17 9.52
CA GLY A 101 0.30 5.74 9.54
C GLY A 101 -0.75 5.01 8.69
N HIS A 102 -0.40 3.83 8.22
CA HIS A 102 -1.31 2.99 7.42
C HIS A 102 -2.15 2.09 8.32
N PHE A 103 -3.47 2.32 8.32
CA PHE A 103 -4.46 1.53 9.06
C PHE A 103 -5.10 0.53 8.11
N PHE A 104 -5.04 -0.77 8.45
CA PHE A 104 -5.52 -1.85 7.57
C PHE A 104 -5.98 -3.08 8.36
N GLU A 105 -6.77 -3.95 7.69
CA GLU A 105 -7.16 -5.27 8.20
C GLU A 105 -6.31 -6.36 7.55
N TYR A 106 -5.85 -7.31 8.35
CA TYR A 106 -5.28 -8.56 7.88
C TYR A 106 -5.77 -9.71 8.74
N LYS A 107 -6.36 -10.75 8.11
CA LYS A 107 -6.95 -11.94 8.79
C LYS A 107 -7.93 -11.59 9.93
N LYS A 108 -8.77 -10.59 9.72
CA LYS A 108 -9.77 -10.06 10.69
C LYS A 108 -9.14 -9.36 11.91
N GLU A 109 -7.88 -9.07 11.87
CA GLU A 109 -7.17 -8.28 12.87
C GLU A 109 -6.85 -6.90 12.31
N LEU A 110 -6.95 -5.88 13.15
CA LEU A 110 -6.68 -4.49 12.77
C LEU A 110 -5.25 -4.12 13.11
N TYR A 111 -4.57 -3.53 12.16
CA TYR A 111 -3.17 -3.10 12.27
C TYR A 111 -3.01 -1.61 11.96
N LEU A 112 -2.02 -1.00 12.61
CA LEU A 112 -1.54 0.33 12.26
C LEU A 112 -0.02 0.27 12.11
N LEU A 113 0.48 0.67 10.95
CA LEU A 113 1.91 0.67 10.62
C LEU A 113 2.44 2.08 10.45
N GLY A 114 3.56 2.36 11.08
CA GLY A 114 4.33 3.56 10.85
C GLY A 114 3.65 4.83 11.35
N GLY A 115 3.88 5.93 10.64
CA GLY A 115 3.37 7.25 10.96
C GLY A 115 4.40 8.17 11.58
N TYR A 116 3.94 9.35 11.96
CA TYR A 116 4.72 10.43 12.51
C TYR A 116 4.18 10.87 13.87
N GLY A 117 5.08 11.18 14.78
CA GLY A 117 4.76 11.79 16.06
C GLY A 117 6.03 12.04 16.88
N TYR A 118 5.94 12.95 17.86
CA TYR A 118 7.09 13.34 18.66
C TYR A 118 8.32 13.72 17.82
N TRP A 119 8.08 14.49 16.73
CA TRP A 119 9.09 15.03 15.80
C TRP A 119 9.85 14.00 14.95
N GLN A 120 9.43 12.75 14.94
CA GLN A 120 10.08 11.72 14.12
C GLN A 120 9.08 10.73 13.50
N SER A 121 9.46 10.15 12.37
CA SER A 121 8.74 9.01 11.80
C SER A 121 9.11 7.73 12.55
N ASN A 122 8.23 6.75 12.52
CA ASN A 122 8.46 5.44 13.13
C ASN A 122 8.08 4.30 12.19
N SER A 123 8.52 3.07 12.49
CA SER A 123 8.15 1.83 11.78
C SER A 123 7.38 0.88 12.71
N LEU A 124 6.73 1.42 13.73
CA LEU A 124 5.97 0.60 14.67
C LEU A 124 4.81 -0.07 13.95
N LEU A 125 4.68 -1.37 14.12
CA LEU A 125 3.49 -2.12 13.79
C LEU A 125 2.76 -2.41 15.10
N ILE A 126 1.53 -1.95 15.21
CA ILE A 126 0.65 -2.26 16.34
C ILE A 126 -0.60 -2.96 15.86
N LYS A 127 -1.16 -3.81 16.71
CA LYS A 127 -2.38 -4.59 16.46
C LYS A 127 -3.41 -4.30 17.55
N PHE A 128 -4.67 -4.17 17.16
CA PHE A 128 -5.74 -4.00 18.12
C PHE A 128 -6.13 -5.35 18.77
N ASN A 129 -6.06 -5.41 20.08
CA ASN A 129 -6.54 -6.54 20.87
C ASN A 129 -7.98 -6.27 21.28
N PHE A 130 -8.95 -7.01 20.69
CA PHE A 130 -10.37 -6.84 20.94
C PHE A 130 -10.81 -7.25 22.36
N GLU A 131 -10.08 -8.16 23.01
CA GLU A 131 -10.38 -8.60 24.38
C GLU A 131 -9.92 -7.55 25.40
N LEU A 132 -8.71 -7.03 25.23
CA LEU A 132 -8.15 -5.99 26.09
C LEU A 132 -8.59 -4.59 25.69
N ARG A 133 -9.27 -4.43 24.56
CA ARG A 133 -9.71 -3.16 24.00
C ARG A 133 -8.59 -2.12 23.89
N ASN A 134 -7.41 -2.59 23.53
CA ASN A 134 -6.19 -1.77 23.48
C ASN A 134 -5.27 -2.21 22.34
N TRP A 135 -4.30 -1.38 22.01
CA TRP A 135 -3.30 -1.65 20.99
C TRP A 135 -2.06 -2.31 21.60
N GLU A 136 -1.57 -3.33 20.93
CA GLU A 136 -0.36 -4.06 21.29
C GLU A 136 0.71 -3.93 20.24
N LEU A 137 1.98 -3.78 20.69
CA LEU A 137 3.12 -3.76 19.76
C LEU A 137 3.33 -5.14 19.15
N VAL A 138 3.46 -5.19 17.82
CA VAL A 138 3.83 -6.40 17.08
C VAL A 138 5.31 -6.31 16.71
N PRO A 139 6.18 -7.15 17.28
CA PRO A 139 7.59 -7.16 16.92
C PRO A 139 7.78 -7.59 15.48
N THR A 140 8.57 -6.82 14.73
CA THR A 140 8.98 -7.16 13.37
C THR A 140 10.50 -7.24 13.28
N SER A 141 11.02 -7.96 12.28
CA SER A 141 12.46 -8.16 12.08
C SER A 141 12.84 -7.98 10.60
N GLY A 142 14.11 -8.14 10.27
CA GLY A 142 14.60 -8.06 8.88
C GLY A 142 15.04 -6.65 8.47
N GLN A 143 14.95 -6.36 7.17
CA GLN A 143 15.45 -5.12 6.57
C GLN A 143 14.39 -4.00 6.61
N MET A 144 13.96 -3.61 7.79
CA MET A 144 12.96 -2.54 7.94
C MET A 144 13.50 -1.14 7.58
N PRO A 145 12.62 -0.19 7.20
CA PRO A 145 12.99 1.22 7.03
C PRO A 145 13.50 1.81 8.35
N LYS A 146 14.79 2.13 8.43
CA LYS A 146 15.46 2.50 9.70
C LYS A 146 14.94 3.80 10.33
N LEU A 147 14.54 4.77 9.51
CA LEU A 147 14.07 6.08 9.94
C LEU A 147 12.54 6.19 9.93
N GLY A 148 11.86 5.05 9.91
CA GLY A 148 10.40 4.99 9.92
C GLY A 148 9.73 5.13 8.55
N VAL A 149 8.41 5.07 8.56
CA VAL A 149 7.52 5.18 7.39
C VAL A 149 6.43 6.18 7.72
N ASN A 150 6.36 7.26 6.96
CA ASN A 150 5.34 8.30 7.15
C ASN A 150 4.76 8.72 5.79
N ALA A 151 3.43 8.84 5.72
CA ALA A 151 2.71 9.29 4.52
C ALA A 151 3.18 8.57 3.24
N GLY A 152 3.25 7.24 3.28
CA GLY A 152 3.70 6.41 2.17
C GLY A 152 2.55 5.85 1.34
N SER A 153 2.94 5.13 0.29
CA SER A 153 2.07 4.28 -0.50
C SER A 153 2.14 2.84 0.02
N PHE A 154 0.98 2.24 0.24
CA PHE A 154 0.85 0.91 0.81
C PHE A 154 -0.04 0.06 -0.09
N VAL A 155 0.32 -1.20 -0.31
CA VAL A 155 -0.49 -2.16 -1.05
C VAL A 155 -0.42 -3.52 -0.37
N LEU A 156 -1.57 -4.02 0.07
CA LEU A 156 -1.69 -5.35 0.66
C LEU A 156 -2.12 -6.37 -0.41
N ASP A 157 -1.27 -7.36 -0.71
CA ASP A 157 -1.60 -8.51 -1.56
C ASP A 157 -1.36 -9.82 -0.81
N GLY A 158 -2.43 -10.46 -0.38
CA GLY A 158 -2.37 -11.65 0.45
C GLY A 158 -1.74 -11.34 1.82
N ASN A 159 -0.59 -11.95 2.11
CA ASN A 159 0.17 -11.71 3.33
C ASN A 159 1.33 -10.70 3.17
N ILE A 160 1.49 -10.13 2.00
CA ILE A 160 2.58 -9.18 1.71
C ILE A 160 2.05 -7.76 1.67
N LEU A 161 2.50 -6.93 2.59
CA LEU A 161 2.28 -5.50 2.58
C LEU A 161 3.49 -4.83 1.93
N THR A 162 3.29 -4.29 0.73
CA THR A 162 4.31 -3.51 0.02
C THR A 162 4.26 -2.05 0.44
N VAL A 163 5.42 -1.46 0.73
CA VAL A 163 5.57 -0.08 1.24
C VAL A 163 6.60 0.66 0.39
N PHE A 164 6.21 1.81 -0.16
CA PHE A 164 7.07 2.61 -1.03
C PHE A 164 6.65 4.08 -1.05
N ASP A 165 7.45 4.93 -1.67
CA ASP A 165 7.16 6.38 -1.88
C ASP A 165 6.75 7.10 -0.59
N PHE A 166 7.46 6.83 0.50
CA PHE A 166 7.15 7.35 1.81
C PHE A 166 8.17 8.41 2.27
N ASN A 167 7.74 9.23 3.20
CA ASN A 167 8.59 10.21 3.84
C ASN A 167 9.19 9.65 5.12
N GLN A 168 10.37 10.16 5.47
CA GLN A 168 11.06 9.91 6.73
C GLN A 168 11.40 11.27 7.33
N ARG A 169 10.96 11.52 8.54
CA ARG A 169 11.31 12.75 9.24
C ARG A 169 12.37 12.48 10.29
N VAL A 170 13.46 13.21 10.18
CA VAL A 170 14.57 13.19 11.14
C VAL A 170 14.81 14.62 11.56
N ASP A 171 14.62 14.94 12.81
CA ASP A 171 14.60 16.28 13.35
C ASP A 171 13.56 17.15 12.58
N ASP A 172 13.97 18.25 11.99
CA ASP A 172 13.10 19.14 11.21
C ASP A 172 13.15 18.88 9.69
N LEU A 173 13.82 17.81 9.24
CA LEU A 173 13.99 17.48 7.84
C LEU A 173 13.09 16.33 7.41
N ASP A 174 12.24 16.57 6.42
CA ASP A 174 11.53 15.54 5.71
C ASP A 174 12.38 15.02 4.54
N VAL A 175 12.72 13.74 4.57
CA VAL A 175 13.50 13.05 3.54
C VAL A 175 12.63 12.01 2.87
N LYS A 176 12.50 12.10 1.55
CA LYS A 176 11.79 11.09 0.77
C LYS A 176 12.61 9.81 0.65
N ASN A 177 12.02 8.67 0.95
CA ASN A 177 12.67 7.37 0.78
C ASN A 177 12.32 6.80 -0.58
N ASN A 178 13.35 6.46 -1.36
CA ASN A 178 13.24 5.92 -2.72
C ASN A 178 13.41 4.40 -2.76
N SER A 179 13.19 3.69 -1.66
CA SER A 179 13.28 2.23 -1.63
C SER A 179 11.89 1.60 -1.59
N LEU A 180 11.79 0.44 -2.22
CA LEU A 180 10.65 -0.45 -2.15
C LEU A 180 10.91 -1.47 -1.04
N TYR A 181 9.95 -1.62 -0.14
CA TYR A 181 9.98 -2.60 0.94
C TYR A 181 8.77 -3.51 0.89
N SER A 182 8.91 -4.70 1.42
CA SER A 182 7.81 -5.61 1.73
C SER A 182 7.83 -6.04 3.18
N LEU A 183 6.65 -6.24 3.77
CA LEU A 183 6.46 -6.84 5.08
C LEU A 183 5.61 -8.10 4.90
N ASP A 184 6.19 -9.27 5.17
CA ASP A 184 5.45 -10.52 5.27
C ASP A 184 4.72 -10.54 6.63
N LEU A 185 3.41 -10.38 6.60
CA LEU A 185 2.56 -10.29 7.79
C LEU A 185 2.36 -11.65 8.50
N ASP A 186 2.64 -12.77 7.85
CA ASP A 186 2.62 -14.08 8.49
C ASP A 186 3.90 -14.35 9.29
N LYS A 187 5.03 -13.86 8.79
CA LYS A 187 6.34 -14.05 9.42
C LYS A 187 6.80 -12.85 10.24
N MET A 188 6.16 -11.69 10.06
CA MET A 188 6.57 -10.41 10.62
C MET A 188 8.01 -10.03 10.23
N ILE A 189 8.35 -10.28 8.95
CA ILE A 189 9.70 -10.05 8.41
C ILE A 189 9.67 -9.03 7.30
N TRP A 190 10.51 -8.00 7.43
CA TRP A 190 10.77 -6.99 6.41
C TRP A 190 11.84 -7.43 5.42
N ALA A 191 11.62 -7.14 4.15
CA ALA A 191 12.62 -7.20 3.10
C ALA A 191 12.69 -5.87 2.35
N ARG A 192 13.89 -5.50 1.91
CA ARG A 192 14.09 -4.39 0.98
C ARG A 192 14.17 -4.96 -0.42
N GLU A 193 13.16 -4.67 -1.23
CA GLU A 193 12.99 -5.27 -2.56
C GLU A 193 13.81 -4.57 -3.65
N GLY A 194 14.05 -3.25 -3.49
CA GLY A 194 14.81 -2.52 -4.51
C GLY A 194 14.76 -1.00 -4.33
N LEU A 195 15.11 -0.29 -5.39
CA LEU A 195 15.00 1.15 -5.51
C LEU A 195 13.89 1.51 -6.49
N LEU A 196 13.05 2.46 -6.12
CA LEU A 196 12.03 3.00 -7.01
C LEU A 196 12.64 3.62 -8.26
N ASN A 197 11.90 3.57 -9.34
CA ASN A 197 12.29 4.21 -10.59
C ASN A 197 12.44 5.72 -10.40
N LYS A 198 13.69 6.20 -10.40
CA LYS A 198 14.02 7.62 -10.13
C LYS A 198 13.34 8.60 -11.08
N MET A 199 13.06 8.19 -12.31
CA MET A 199 12.37 9.04 -13.29
C MET A 199 10.93 9.36 -12.87
N LEU A 200 10.28 8.45 -12.12
CA LEU A 200 8.86 8.51 -11.76
C LEU A 200 8.60 8.98 -10.33
N PHE A 201 9.60 8.88 -9.44
CA PHE A 201 9.49 9.20 -8.00
C PHE A 201 10.53 10.22 -7.53
N ALA A 202 11.06 11.07 -8.43
CA ALA A 202 12.01 12.11 -8.04
C ALA A 202 11.34 13.17 -7.14
N GLU A 203 12.10 13.72 -6.18
CA GLU A 203 11.63 14.71 -5.21
C GLU A 203 10.94 15.93 -5.83
N ASN A 204 11.29 16.29 -7.07
CA ASN A 204 10.75 17.44 -7.78
C ASN A 204 9.56 17.11 -8.68
N LYS A 205 9.12 15.84 -8.76
CA LYS A 205 7.93 15.41 -9.52
C LYS A 205 6.74 15.23 -8.57
N LYS A 206 6.18 16.33 -8.10
CA LYS A 206 4.91 16.36 -7.34
C LYS A 206 3.66 16.20 -8.20
N ASP A 207 3.80 15.65 -9.41
CA ASP A 207 2.71 15.64 -10.37
C ASP A 207 1.59 14.66 -10.02
N PHE A 208 1.83 13.66 -9.15
CA PHE A 208 0.86 12.65 -8.72
C PHE A 208 0.66 12.69 -7.21
N GLU A 209 -0.44 13.27 -6.76
CA GLU A 209 -0.71 13.48 -5.33
C GLU A 209 -1.91 12.69 -4.78
N LEU A 210 -2.92 12.42 -5.61
CA LEU A 210 -4.08 11.66 -5.14
C LEU A 210 -3.77 10.18 -5.15
N VAL A 211 -3.92 9.53 -3.99
CA VAL A 211 -3.76 8.08 -3.83
C VAL A 211 -5.08 7.47 -3.42
N VAL A 212 -5.60 6.57 -4.24
CA VAL A 212 -6.77 5.75 -3.93
C VAL A 212 -6.36 4.29 -3.97
N GLU A 213 -6.47 3.62 -2.82
CA GLU A 213 -6.21 2.19 -2.74
C GLU A 213 -7.41 1.41 -3.29
N PHE A 214 -7.16 0.41 -4.12
CA PHE A 214 -8.17 -0.51 -4.58
C PHE A 214 -7.58 -1.88 -4.87
N GLU A 215 -8.21 -2.92 -4.33
CA GLU A 215 -7.73 -4.30 -4.45
C GLU A 215 -6.23 -4.42 -4.09
N LYS A 216 -5.40 -4.71 -5.10
CA LYS A 216 -3.95 -4.96 -4.97
C LYS A 216 -3.12 -3.91 -5.69
N SER A 217 -3.69 -2.71 -5.86
CA SER A 217 -3.11 -1.62 -6.65
C SER A 217 -3.39 -0.27 -6.01
N LEU A 218 -2.68 0.75 -6.48
CA LEU A 218 -2.93 2.15 -6.15
C LEU A 218 -3.26 2.92 -7.42
N LEU A 219 -4.28 3.75 -7.34
CA LEU A 219 -4.58 4.77 -8.33
C LEU A 219 -3.99 6.10 -7.87
N GLN A 220 -3.19 6.74 -8.71
CA GLN A 220 -2.69 8.10 -8.48
C GLN A 220 -3.05 8.98 -9.67
N LYS A 221 -3.40 10.23 -9.40
CA LYS A 221 -3.76 11.24 -10.42
C LYS A 221 -2.67 12.29 -10.53
N ASN A 222 -2.31 12.65 -11.77
CA ASN A 222 -1.54 13.85 -12.04
C ASN A 222 -2.45 15.08 -11.91
N LEU A 223 -2.05 16.03 -11.09
CA LEU A 223 -2.84 17.24 -10.83
C LEU A 223 -2.76 18.25 -11.99
N THR A 224 -1.72 18.18 -12.81
CA THR A 224 -1.46 19.13 -13.89
C THR A 224 -2.10 18.69 -15.20
N ASP A 225 -1.90 17.45 -15.61
CA ASP A 225 -2.25 16.97 -16.96
C ASP A 225 -3.48 16.05 -16.96
N ASN A 226 -4.13 15.84 -15.81
CA ASN A 226 -5.26 14.91 -15.63
C ASN A 226 -4.95 13.46 -16.00
N ASP A 227 -3.68 13.08 -16.06
CA ASP A 227 -3.27 11.72 -16.30
C ASP A 227 -3.42 10.89 -15.02
N LEU A 228 -3.65 9.60 -15.19
CA LEU A 228 -3.69 8.64 -14.10
C LEU A 228 -2.54 7.66 -14.22
N ARG A 229 -2.07 7.16 -13.09
CA ARG A 229 -1.24 5.96 -13.05
C ARG A 229 -1.82 4.93 -12.09
N ILE A 230 -1.74 3.66 -12.49
CA ILE A 230 -2.11 2.51 -11.67
C ILE A 230 -0.83 1.75 -11.36
N ILE A 231 -0.53 1.63 -10.07
CA ILE A 231 0.67 0.98 -9.56
C ILE A 231 0.29 -0.39 -9.01
N THR A 232 0.86 -1.45 -9.58
CA THR A 232 0.68 -2.84 -9.13
C THR A 232 2.02 -3.42 -8.69
N PRO A 233 2.37 -3.32 -7.41
CA PRO A 233 3.71 -3.70 -6.91
C PRO A 233 4.07 -5.15 -7.17
N LYS A 234 3.14 -6.09 -7.04
CA LYS A 234 3.36 -7.51 -7.28
C LYS A 234 3.93 -7.79 -8.68
N ASN A 235 3.51 -7.01 -9.67
CA ASN A 235 3.94 -7.16 -11.06
C ASN A 235 5.13 -6.26 -11.38
N ASN A 236 5.63 -5.51 -10.41
CA ASN A 236 6.65 -4.46 -10.62
C ASN A 236 6.25 -3.48 -11.74
N GLN A 237 4.97 -3.06 -11.79
CA GLN A 237 4.40 -2.35 -12.94
C GLN A 237 3.70 -1.07 -12.52
N ILE A 238 3.91 -0.03 -13.32
CA ILE A 238 3.13 1.21 -13.33
C ILE A 238 2.56 1.36 -14.72
N LYS A 239 1.23 1.46 -14.81
CA LYS A 239 0.52 1.77 -16.05
C LYS A 239 0.08 3.22 -16.04
N PHE A 240 0.34 3.93 -17.12
CA PHE A 240 -0.07 5.32 -17.33
C PHE A 240 -1.28 5.38 -18.24
N PHE A 241 -2.20 6.29 -17.90
CA PHE A 241 -3.45 6.47 -18.63
C PHE A 241 -3.77 7.95 -18.78
N LYS A 242 -4.36 8.32 -19.91
CA LYS A 242 -5.01 9.61 -20.08
C LYS A 242 -6.45 9.51 -19.57
N ALA A 243 -6.91 10.49 -18.79
CA ALA A 243 -8.18 10.42 -18.08
C ALA A 243 -8.89 11.79 -18.03
N GLU A 244 -9.18 12.35 -19.20
CA GLU A 244 -9.78 13.68 -19.35
C GLU A 244 -11.15 13.79 -18.65
N GLU A 245 -11.95 12.73 -18.67
CA GLU A 245 -13.26 12.67 -18.03
C GLU A 245 -13.23 12.55 -16.50
N LEU A 246 -12.03 12.34 -15.93
CA LEU A 246 -11.83 12.16 -14.49
C LEU A 246 -11.12 13.36 -13.83
N HIS A 247 -11.16 14.52 -14.48
CA HIS A 247 -10.49 15.75 -14.01
C HIS A 247 -10.95 16.24 -12.62
N ASN A 248 -12.19 15.92 -12.22
CA ASN A 248 -12.77 16.34 -10.93
C ASN A 248 -12.56 15.34 -9.78
N ILE A 249 -11.82 14.24 -9.99
CA ILE A 249 -11.46 13.33 -8.88
C ILE A 249 -10.72 14.13 -7.81
N ASN A 250 -11.11 13.92 -6.56
CA ASN A 250 -10.55 14.60 -5.39
C ASN A 250 -10.12 13.59 -4.31
N ALA A 251 -9.58 14.10 -3.20
CA ALA A 251 -9.06 13.28 -2.10
C ALA A 251 -10.11 12.43 -1.38
N LYS A 252 -11.42 12.68 -1.59
CA LYS A 252 -12.51 11.87 -1.02
C LYS A 252 -12.94 10.73 -1.96
N ALA A 253 -12.26 10.53 -3.08
CA ALA A 253 -12.60 9.47 -4.04
C ALA A 253 -12.34 8.09 -3.44
N ILE A 254 -13.20 7.14 -3.82
CA ILE A 254 -13.04 5.71 -3.55
C ILE A 254 -13.22 4.90 -4.84
N ILE A 255 -12.70 3.68 -4.85
CA ILE A 255 -12.98 2.70 -5.91
C ILE A 255 -14.03 1.72 -5.42
N VAL A 256 -15.02 1.46 -6.28
CA VAL A 256 -16.11 0.50 -6.04
C VAL A 256 -16.24 -0.39 -7.28
N GLY A 257 -15.61 -1.56 -7.26
CA GLY A 257 -15.42 -2.39 -8.45
C GLY A 257 -14.65 -1.62 -9.53
N ASP A 258 -15.20 -1.55 -10.73
CA ASP A 258 -14.62 -0.79 -11.86
C ASP A 258 -14.96 0.72 -11.84
N ASN A 259 -15.60 1.21 -10.79
CA ASN A 259 -16.06 2.59 -10.74
C ASN A 259 -15.27 3.44 -9.75
N VAL A 260 -14.97 4.66 -10.15
CA VAL A 260 -14.51 5.73 -9.26
C VAL A 260 -15.73 6.50 -8.76
N VAL A 261 -15.86 6.64 -7.45
CA VAL A 261 -16.94 7.40 -6.80
C VAL A 261 -16.32 8.55 -6.01
N TYR A 262 -16.78 9.76 -6.26
CA TYR A 262 -16.29 10.96 -5.58
C TYR A 262 -17.37 12.03 -5.45
N PRO A 263 -17.34 12.85 -4.39
CA PRO A 263 -18.25 13.98 -4.25
C PRO A 263 -17.79 15.15 -5.12
N VAL A 264 -18.75 15.83 -5.75
CA VAL A 264 -18.54 17.06 -6.47
C VAL A 264 -19.43 18.13 -5.85
N LEU A 265 -18.86 19.28 -5.54
CA LEU A 265 -19.61 20.43 -5.06
C LEU A 265 -20.51 20.95 -6.21
N SER A 266 -21.77 21.24 -5.88
CA SER A 266 -22.68 21.93 -6.79
C SER A 266 -22.11 23.31 -7.18
N ALA A 267 -22.58 23.86 -8.32
CA ALA A 267 -22.10 25.14 -8.83
C ALA A 267 -22.27 26.32 -7.84
N ASP A 268 -23.30 26.24 -6.99
CA ASP A 268 -23.59 27.19 -5.91
C ASP A 268 -22.83 26.89 -4.61
N ARG A 269 -22.11 25.74 -4.54
CA ARG A 269 -21.39 25.22 -3.36
C ARG A 269 -22.26 24.94 -2.14
N GLU A 270 -23.56 24.76 -2.34
CA GLU A 270 -24.50 24.53 -1.23
C GLU A 270 -24.58 23.05 -0.83
N TYR A 271 -24.34 22.11 -1.76
CA TYR A 271 -24.37 20.67 -1.49
C TYR A 271 -23.38 19.90 -2.37
N GLU A 272 -22.99 18.74 -1.87
CA GLU A 272 -22.18 17.80 -2.62
C GLU A 272 -23.06 16.75 -3.31
N THR A 273 -22.78 16.47 -4.57
CA THR A 273 -23.38 15.38 -5.34
C THR A 273 -22.36 14.29 -5.58
N LEU A 274 -22.80 13.02 -5.51
CA LEU A 274 -21.92 11.90 -5.85
C LEU A 274 -21.86 11.70 -7.35
N THR A 275 -20.65 11.63 -7.85
CA THR A 275 -20.36 11.28 -9.24
C THR A 275 -19.82 9.86 -9.28
N VAL A 276 -20.33 9.03 -10.18
CA VAL A 276 -19.89 7.67 -10.47
C VAL A 276 -19.40 7.60 -11.90
N LYS A 277 -18.14 7.24 -12.09
CA LYS A 277 -17.53 7.08 -13.43
C LYS A 277 -16.89 5.69 -13.52
N ASN A 278 -17.17 4.95 -14.58
CA ASN A 278 -16.47 3.70 -14.83
C ASN A 278 -15.03 3.99 -15.23
N LEU A 279 -14.07 3.41 -14.49
CA LEU A 279 -12.65 3.66 -14.70
C LEU A 279 -12.23 3.22 -16.11
N ASN A 280 -12.59 2.00 -16.51
CA ASN A 280 -12.15 1.40 -17.77
C ASN A 280 -12.71 2.13 -19.03
N GLU A 281 -13.87 2.77 -18.90
CA GLU A 281 -14.50 3.53 -20.01
C GLU A 281 -13.92 4.95 -20.14
N ASN A 282 -13.33 5.48 -19.07
CA ASN A 282 -12.90 6.89 -19.00
C ASN A 282 -11.38 7.06 -18.99
N ILE A 283 -10.62 5.99 -19.23
CA ILE A 283 -9.15 6.03 -19.31
C ILE A 283 -8.67 5.44 -20.64
N VAL A 284 -7.59 6.02 -21.17
CA VAL A 284 -6.91 5.53 -22.37
C VAL A 284 -5.48 5.16 -21.98
N PHE A 285 -5.10 3.91 -22.21
CA PHE A 285 -3.76 3.43 -21.93
C PHE A 285 -2.71 4.19 -22.75
N LEU A 286 -1.64 4.62 -22.12
CA LEU A 286 -0.52 5.31 -22.75
C LEU A 286 0.72 4.39 -22.86
N ASN A 287 1.27 4.01 -21.73
CA ASN A 287 2.44 3.14 -21.62
C ASN A 287 2.50 2.48 -20.25
N ASP A 288 3.47 1.59 -20.08
CA ASP A 288 3.83 1.03 -18.79
C ASP A 288 5.35 1.17 -18.52
N GLU A 289 5.70 1.18 -17.24
CA GLU A 289 7.05 1.35 -16.72
C GLU A 289 7.26 0.46 -15.49
N PRO A 290 8.48 0.01 -15.22
CA PRO A 290 8.76 -0.72 -13.98
C PRO A 290 8.67 0.20 -12.77
N LEU A 291 8.05 -0.30 -11.68
CA LEU A 291 7.95 0.39 -10.39
C LEU A 291 9.34 0.58 -9.76
N SER A 292 10.17 -0.46 -9.82
CA SER A 292 11.51 -0.47 -9.26
C SER A 292 12.52 -1.10 -10.21
N ASN A 293 13.75 -0.68 -10.06
CA ASN A 293 14.88 -1.39 -10.63
C ASN A 293 15.18 -2.57 -9.72
N ASP A 294 14.95 -3.79 -10.20
CA ASP A 294 15.08 -5.02 -9.43
C ASP A 294 16.50 -5.20 -8.88
N PHE A 295 16.66 -4.96 -7.60
CA PHE A 295 17.89 -5.29 -6.89
C PHE A 295 18.14 -6.81 -6.90
N ASN A 296 17.07 -7.62 -6.85
CA ASN A 296 17.13 -9.07 -6.88
C ASN A 296 17.52 -9.64 -8.26
N LEU A 297 17.18 -9.01 -9.38
CA LEU A 297 17.66 -9.40 -10.70
C LEU A 297 19.17 -9.24 -10.81
N PHE A 298 19.74 -8.15 -10.29
CA PHE A 298 21.18 -7.94 -10.25
C PHE A 298 21.91 -8.96 -9.37
N VAL A 299 21.39 -9.22 -8.15
CA VAL A 299 21.97 -10.22 -7.24
C VAL A 299 21.89 -11.62 -7.83
N ASN A 300 20.75 -12.01 -8.40
CA ASN A 300 20.59 -13.30 -9.07
C ASN A 300 21.51 -13.41 -10.31
N TYR A 301 21.63 -12.35 -11.11
CA TYR A 301 22.55 -12.34 -12.24
C TYR A 301 24.00 -12.54 -11.79
N PHE A 302 24.47 -11.86 -10.76
CA PHE A 302 25.81 -12.06 -10.20
C PHE A 302 26.00 -13.46 -9.61
N ILE A 303 24.98 -14.04 -8.98
CA ILE A 303 25.02 -15.44 -8.50
C ILE A 303 25.13 -16.40 -9.68
N TYR A 304 24.32 -16.22 -10.74
CA TYR A 304 24.41 -17.08 -11.94
C TYR A 304 25.74 -16.94 -12.66
N VAL A 305 26.27 -15.73 -12.80
CA VAL A 305 27.59 -15.49 -13.39
C VAL A 305 28.68 -16.09 -12.50
N GLY A 306 28.60 -15.96 -11.17
CA GLY A 306 29.55 -16.56 -10.24
C GLY A 306 29.54 -18.09 -10.29
N VAL A 307 28.37 -18.71 -10.33
CA VAL A 307 28.22 -20.17 -10.49
C VAL A 307 28.75 -20.65 -11.83
N PHE A 308 28.47 -19.90 -12.92
CA PHE A 308 28.98 -20.24 -14.26
C PHE A 308 30.49 -20.12 -14.34
N CYS A 309 31.10 -19.07 -13.81
CA CYS A 309 32.55 -18.92 -13.74
C CYS A 309 33.20 -19.99 -12.87
N GLY A 310 32.56 -20.33 -11.73
CA GLY A 310 33.02 -21.43 -10.86
C GLY A 310 33.02 -22.78 -11.57
N ALA A 311 31.96 -23.07 -12.34
CA ALA A 311 31.87 -24.29 -13.16
C ALA A 311 32.92 -24.34 -14.24
N LEU A 312 33.20 -23.23 -14.94
CA LEU A 312 34.28 -23.15 -15.94
C LEU A 312 35.65 -23.38 -15.32
N ILE A 313 35.93 -22.81 -14.15
CA ILE A 313 37.20 -23.04 -13.42
C ILE A 313 37.32 -24.52 -13.05
N LEU A 314 36.26 -25.13 -12.57
CA LEU A 314 36.23 -26.56 -12.21
C LEU A 314 36.52 -27.44 -13.44
N LEU A 315 35.86 -27.17 -14.56
CA LEU A 315 36.06 -27.90 -15.82
C LEU A 315 37.51 -27.76 -16.35
N THR A 316 38.08 -26.57 -16.25
CA THR A 316 39.51 -26.37 -16.64
C THR A 316 40.46 -27.13 -15.72
N PHE A 317 40.17 -27.18 -14.42
CA PHE A 317 40.94 -27.95 -13.43
C PHE A 317 40.84 -29.46 -13.68
N ILE A 318 39.66 -29.96 -14.00
CA ILE A 318 39.45 -31.38 -14.38
C ILE A 318 40.21 -31.71 -15.67
N LYS A 319 40.14 -30.84 -16.66
CA LYS A 319 40.89 -31.02 -17.94
C LYS A 319 42.40 -31.04 -17.69
N PHE A 320 42.93 -30.12 -16.89
CA PHE A 320 44.33 -30.06 -16.55
C PHE A 320 44.80 -31.28 -15.75
N LYS A 321 43.98 -31.79 -14.85
CA LYS A 321 44.24 -33.02 -14.09
C LYS A 321 44.28 -34.26 -14.99
N LYS A 322 43.35 -34.29 -15.97
CA LYS A 322 43.30 -35.38 -16.96
C LYS A 322 44.53 -35.37 -17.91
N GLU A 323 44.96 -34.21 -18.38
CA GLU A 323 46.18 -34.06 -19.20
C GLU A 323 47.46 -34.45 -18.44
N LYS A 324 47.59 -34.05 -17.15
CA LYS A 324 48.69 -34.50 -16.30
C LYS A 324 48.69 -36.00 -16.07
N LEU A 325 47.52 -36.62 -15.93
CA LEU A 325 47.41 -38.08 -15.75
C LEU A 325 47.79 -38.84 -17.00
N VAL A 326 47.41 -38.33 -18.19
CA VAL A 326 47.78 -38.91 -19.49
C VAL A 326 49.30 -38.78 -19.72
N PHE A 327 49.89 -37.64 -19.36
CA PHE A 327 51.33 -37.43 -19.44
C PHE A 327 52.11 -38.37 -18.53
N PHE A 328 51.67 -38.58 -17.29
CA PHE A 328 52.27 -39.47 -16.31
C PHE A 328 52.18 -40.95 -16.74
N LEU A 329 51.07 -41.34 -17.36
CA LEU A 329 50.88 -42.72 -17.89
C LEU A 329 51.75 -42.94 -19.14
N SER A 330 52.00 -41.94 -20.00
CA SER A 330 52.88 -42.02 -21.16
C SER A 330 54.35 -42.14 -20.76
N GLU A 331 54.80 -41.39 -19.75
CA GLU A 331 56.19 -41.52 -19.25
C GLU A 331 56.48 -42.90 -18.63
N ASN A 332 55.55 -43.43 -17.88
CA ASN A 332 55.72 -44.76 -17.27
C ASN A 332 55.67 -45.90 -18.30
N SER A 333 54.98 -45.74 -19.42
CA SER A 333 54.97 -46.71 -20.52
C SER A 333 56.30 -46.70 -21.30
N LEU A 334 56.94 -45.52 -21.43
CA LEU A 334 58.27 -45.40 -22.08
C LEU A 334 59.42 -45.92 -21.21
N SER A 335 59.31 -45.78 -19.88
CA SER A 335 60.32 -46.32 -18.93
C SER A 335 60.29 -47.87 -18.80
N GLY A 336 59.16 -48.50 -19.13
CA GLY A 336 59.03 -49.96 -19.16
C GLY A 336 59.63 -50.66 -20.38
N LEU A 337 59.81 -49.92 -21.48
CA LEU A 337 60.40 -50.49 -22.73
C LEU A 337 61.91 -50.46 -22.79
N ASN A 338 62.61 -49.80 -21.87
CA ASN A 338 64.07 -49.76 -21.80
C ASN A 338 64.71 -50.72 -20.81
N LYS A 339 63.97 -51.74 -20.37
CA LYS A 339 64.46 -52.82 -19.50
C LYS A 339 64.20 -54.21 -20.04
N THR A 340 64.43 -54.45 -21.29
CA THR A 340 64.58 -55.82 -21.88
C THR A 340 65.82 -55.85 -22.72
#